data_a7d9fd082012fc8a558dfd0ef702925a
#
_entry.id   a7d9fd082012fc8a558dfd0ef702925a
#
_cell.length_a   1.000
_cell.length_b   1.000
_cell.length_c   1.000
_cell.angle_alpha   90.00
_cell.angle_beta   90.00
_cell.angle_gamma   90.00
#
_symmetry.space_group_name_H-M   'P 1'
#
loop_
_entity.id
_entity.type
_entity.pdbx_description
1 polymer ?
#
loop_
_entity_poly.entity_id
_entity_poly.type
_entity_poly.pdbx_seq_one_letter_code
_entity_poly.pdbx_strand_id
1 'polypeptide(L)'
;VSPSGKLAFTIAHRYEDYPSAKHFSWDKEKEEHILTYEDYGLDAEENGSFGFRKSPVTVYQEDIYNGYRYFSSFRKEVLFPFGHGLSYTKFALDAAAVSKEEDGITIIIDVKNVGLCAGREVVQIYVSMPDGKTEKAERELKGFAKTEVLKPGEKTSVSIHIPWDGLSCYEEKSSVWLIEKGRYKLRMGTSSEETVCICELDVSEDIIYSICRSALGLKACNDGKLTFLKKNCLKDQELPSDACGGVCEENPMYKLTLSGIDVKPEKREAGQGRQVRDFSDFTEEQLAALLVGFGPGIPFAGFLDTTFPETICDKEGKPLTCNDHPAGHNGYVSPAIKDKGIHSVFYMDGPAGIG
;
A
#
# COMPACT_ATOMS: atom_id res chain seq x y z
N VAL A 1 -10.76 18.54 23.55
CA VAL A 1 -10.79 18.21 22.12
C VAL A 1 -11.09 16.71 22.01
N SER A 2 -12.10 16.34 21.22
CA SER A 2 -12.39 14.93 20.94
C SER A 2 -11.33 14.35 20.02
N PRO A 3 -10.76 13.15 20.30
CA PRO A 3 -9.87 12.47 19.37
C PRO A 3 -10.61 12.12 18.08
N SER A 4 -9.91 12.14 16.97
CA SER A 4 -10.46 11.83 15.64
C SER A 4 -9.41 11.20 14.70
N GLY A 5 -8.32 10.68 15.27
CA GLY A 5 -7.34 9.86 14.56
C GLY A 5 -7.88 8.46 14.31
N LYS A 6 -7.49 7.87 13.18
CA LYS A 6 -7.83 6.48 12.82
C LYS A 6 -6.55 5.67 12.71
N LEU A 7 -6.61 4.39 13.07
CA LEU A 7 -5.50 3.46 12.88
C LEU A 7 -5.24 3.24 11.40
N ALA A 8 -4.00 3.44 10.96
CA ALA A 8 -3.56 3.16 9.61
C ALA A 8 -3.05 1.72 9.40
N PHE A 9 -3.29 0.85 10.36
CA PHE A 9 -2.94 -0.57 10.35
C PHE A 9 -3.95 -1.38 11.17
N THR A 10 -3.89 -2.69 11.06
CA THR A 10 -4.71 -3.63 11.82
C THR A 10 -3.92 -4.19 13.00
N ILE A 11 -4.52 -4.29 14.15
CA ILE A 11 -3.93 -4.94 15.32
C ILE A 11 -4.62 -6.28 15.53
N ALA A 12 -3.89 -7.36 15.33
CA ALA A 12 -4.35 -8.72 15.59
C ALA A 12 -4.40 -9.02 17.09
N HIS A 13 -5.07 -10.11 17.48
CA HIS A 13 -5.09 -10.55 18.87
C HIS A 13 -3.73 -11.05 19.32
N ARG A 14 -2.97 -11.73 18.43
CA ARG A 14 -1.66 -12.30 18.72
C ARG A 14 -0.72 -12.08 17.53
N TYR A 15 0.57 -12.16 17.81
CA TYR A 15 1.61 -12.06 16.78
C TYR A 15 1.47 -13.14 15.70
N GLU A 16 1.12 -14.35 16.10
CA GLU A 16 0.97 -15.52 15.22
C GLU A 16 -0.22 -15.38 14.24
N ASP A 17 -1.13 -14.43 14.49
CA ASP A 17 -2.26 -14.19 13.60
C ASP A 17 -1.86 -13.44 12.33
N TYR A 18 -0.67 -12.81 12.30
CA TYR A 18 -0.16 -12.17 11.10
C TYR A 18 0.41 -13.20 10.11
N PRO A 19 0.14 -13.07 8.81
CA PRO A 19 0.52 -14.08 7.82
C PRO A 19 2.03 -14.31 7.74
N SER A 20 2.83 -13.28 7.91
CA SER A 20 4.30 -13.35 7.88
C SER A 20 4.93 -13.83 9.19
N ALA A 21 4.18 -13.93 10.30
CA ALA A 21 4.73 -14.26 11.62
C ALA A 21 5.47 -15.60 11.64
N LYS A 22 4.93 -16.61 10.97
CA LYS A 22 5.55 -17.94 10.88
C LYS A 22 6.80 -18.00 9.99
N HIS A 23 7.03 -16.97 9.19
CA HIS A 23 8.17 -16.84 8.28
C HIS A 23 9.15 -15.76 8.73
N PHE A 24 8.91 -15.18 9.90
CA PHE A 24 9.78 -14.21 10.53
C PHE A 24 10.07 -14.70 11.95
N SER A 25 11.17 -15.38 12.14
CA SER A 25 11.60 -15.76 13.47
C SER A 25 13.05 -15.35 13.69
N TRP A 26 13.26 -14.59 14.73
CA TRP A 26 14.54 -14.37 15.34
C TRP A 26 14.52 -15.02 16.72
N ASP A 27 14.70 -16.34 16.77
CA ASP A 27 14.82 -17.05 18.03
C ASP A 27 16.19 -17.74 18.06
N LYS A 28 17.10 -17.20 18.83
CA LYS A 28 18.43 -17.80 19.02
C LYS A 28 18.40 -19.18 19.66
N GLU A 29 17.32 -19.52 20.36
CA GLU A 29 17.16 -20.80 21.05
C GLU A 29 16.50 -21.88 20.18
N LYS A 30 15.88 -21.48 19.07
CA LYS A 30 15.18 -22.37 18.16
C LYS A 30 15.73 -22.22 16.74
N GLU A 31 16.99 -22.60 16.54
CA GLU A 31 17.62 -22.60 15.20
C GLU A 31 16.84 -23.41 14.16
N GLU A 32 15.97 -24.33 14.59
CA GLU A 32 15.16 -25.20 13.75
C GLU A 32 14.05 -24.49 12.97
N HIS A 33 13.73 -23.24 13.31
CA HIS A 33 12.64 -22.47 12.70
C HIS A 33 13.08 -21.23 11.93
N ILE A 34 14.38 -21.01 11.81
CA ILE A 34 14.91 -19.89 11.02
C ILE A 34 14.98 -20.31 9.56
N LEU A 35 14.11 -19.72 8.74
CA LEU A 35 14.18 -19.90 7.30
C LEU A 35 15.40 -19.14 6.75
N THR A 36 16.17 -19.82 5.91
CA THR A 36 17.39 -19.29 5.29
C THR A 36 17.24 -19.27 3.77
N TYR A 37 18.19 -18.66 3.08
CA TYR A 37 18.24 -18.68 1.62
C TYR A 37 18.29 -20.11 1.05
N GLU A 38 18.95 -21.06 1.73
CA GLU A 38 19.04 -22.47 1.32
C GLU A 38 17.65 -23.14 1.28
N ASP A 39 16.75 -22.79 2.21
CA ASP A 39 15.38 -23.33 2.26
C ASP A 39 14.56 -22.97 1.01
N TYR A 40 14.96 -21.87 0.35
CA TYR A 40 14.36 -21.40 -0.90
C TYR A 40 15.21 -21.69 -2.13
N GLY A 41 16.33 -22.45 -1.97
CA GLY A 41 17.25 -22.80 -3.05
C GLY A 41 17.99 -21.60 -3.65
N LEU A 42 18.15 -20.56 -2.85
CA LEU A 42 18.97 -19.39 -3.18
C LEU A 42 20.38 -19.63 -2.61
N ASP A 43 21.41 -19.29 -3.39
CA ASP A 43 22.79 -19.45 -2.93
C ASP A 43 23.16 -18.35 -1.95
N ALA A 44 23.54 -18.75 -0.73
CA ALA A 44 23.96 -17.82 0.30
C ALA A 44 25.31 -17.12 -0.02
N GLU A 45 26.16 -17.74 -0.84
CA GLU A 45 27.45 -17.17 -1.20
C GLU A 45 27.33 -16.00 -2.18
N GLU A 46 26.35 -16.04 -3.08
CA GLU A 46 26.09 -14.92 -4.01
C GLU A 46 25.44 -13.70 -3.33
N ASN A 47 24.76 -13.90 -2.20
CA ASN A 47 23.99 -12.87 -1.51
C ASN A 47 24.55 -12.47 -0.14
N GLY A 48 25.64 -13.06 0.27
CA GLY A 48 26.18 -12.95 1.63
C GLY A 48 27.19 -11.83 1.83
N SER A 49 26.76 -10.58 1.76
CA SER A 49 27.57 -9.51 2.36
C SER A 49 27.26 -9.41 3.84
N PHE A 50 28.23 -9.36 4.69
CA PHE A 50 28.21 -9.19 6.15
C PHE A 50 28.59 -10.40 7.01
N GLY A 51 29.19 -11.47 6.46
CA GLY A 51 29.79 -12.54 7.29
C GLY A 51 28.81 -13.42 8.05
N PHE A 52 27.52 -13.29 7.76
CA PHE A 52 26.51 -14.21 8.28
C PHE A 52 26.38 -15.40 7.33
N ARG A 53 26.91 -16.53 7.74
CA ARG A 53 26.83 -17.79 6.96
C ARG A 53 25.42 -18.27 6.71
N LYS A 54 24.43 -17.80 7.48
CA LYS A 54 23.01 -18.08 7.31
C LYS A 54 22.23 -16.81 7.61
N SER A 55 21.92 -16.04 6.58
CA SER A 55 21.06 -14.88 6.74
C SER A 55 19.60 -15.32 6.88
N PRO A 56 18.88 -14.87 7.91
CA PRO A 56 17.45 -15.17 8.03
C PRO A 56 16.69 -14.53 6.87
N VAL A 57 15.68 -15.24 6.39
CA VAL A 57 14.81 -14.79 5.30
C VAL A 57 13.40 -14.63 5.81
N THR A 58 12.78 -13.51 5.48
CA THR A 58 11.36 -13.29 5.70
C THR A 58 10.61 -13.47 4.39
N VAL A 59 9.61 -14.33 4.38
CA VAL A 59 8.79 -14.59 3.20
C VAL A 59 7.42 -13.96 3.36
N TYR A 60 7.10 -13.03 2.48
CA TYR A 60 5.81 -12.37 2.41
C TYR A 60 4.87 -13.16 1.48
N GLN A 61 4.32 -14.26 2.00
CA GLN A 61 3.39 -15.11 1.23
C GLN A 61 2.03 -14.45 0.99
N GLU A 62 1.72 -13.43 1.73
CA GLU A 62 0.44 -12.73 1.69
C GLU A 62 0.20 -11.95 0.40
N ASP A 63 1.26 -11.59 -0.35
CA ASP A 63 1.16 -10.89 -1.62
C ASP A 63 0.24 -9.65 -1.51
N ILE A 64 -0.90 -9.63 -2.23
CA ILE A 64 -1.88 -8.53 -2.17
C ILE A 64 -2.62 -8.44 -0.83
N TYR A 65 -2.58 -9.50 -0.02
CA TYR A 65 -3.31 -9.60 1.25
C TYR A 65 -2.52 -8.98 2.40
N ASN A 66 -2.09 -7.74 2.25
CA ASN A 66 -1.36 -7.02 3.29
C ASN A 66 -2.34 -6.32 4.26
N GLY A 67 -2.02 -6.36 5.55
CA GLY A 67 -2.79 -5.70 6.61
C GLY A 67 -4.27 -6.12 6.63
N TYR A 68 -5.20 -5.16 6.69
CA TYR A 68 -6.64 -5.43 6.75
C TYR A 68 -7.15 -6.26 5.58
N ARG A 69 -6.50 -6.20 4.41
CA ARG A 69 -6.87 -7.02 3.26
C ARG A 69 -6.76 -8.51 3.58
N TYR A 70 -5.73 -8.90 4.33
CA TYR A 70 -5.60 -10.27 4.82
C TYR A 70 -6.73 -10.63 5.78
N PHE A 71 -6.90 -9.86 6.86
CA PHE A 71 -7.86 -10.19 7.89
C PHE A 71 -9.30 -10.25 7.36
N SER A 72 -9.70 -9.27 6.55
CA SER A 72 -11.03 -9.26 5.91
C SER A 72 -11.21 -10.40 4.92
N SER A 73 -10.22 -10.69 4.05
CA SER A 73 -10.34 -11.72 3.01
C SER A 73 -10.35 -13.13 3.58
N PHE A 74 -9.62 -13.36 4.67
CA PHE A 74 -9.53 -14.65 5.33
C PHE A 74 -10.42 -14.76 6.58
N ARG A 75 -11.29 -13.76 6.81
CA ARG A 75 -12.26 -13.70 7.92
C ARG A 75 -11.61 -13.95 9.28
N LYS A 76 -10.46 -13.31 9.51
CA LYS A 76 -9.74 -13.39 10.76
C LYS A 76 -10.20 -12.29 11.70
N GLU A 77 -10.50 -12.67 12.93
CA GLU A 77 -10.81 -11.71 13.99
C GLU A 77 -9.58 -10.83 14.30
N VAL A 78 -9.84 -9.58 14.66
CA VAL A 78 -8.83 -8.60 14.99
C VAL A 78 -9.16 -7.86 16.27
N LEU A 79 -8.15 -7.44 17.01
CA LEU A 79 -8.35 -6.64 18.22
C LEU A 79 -8.82 -5.22 17.86
N PHE A 80 -8.16 -4.61 16.87
CA PHE A 80 -8.57 -3.32 16.31
C PHE A 80 -8.41 -3.34 14.78
N PRO A 81 -9.48 -3.11 14.02
CA PRO A 81 -9.42 -3.09 12.57
C PRO A 81 -8.71 -1.83 12.04
N PHE A 82 -8.26 -1.88 10.80
CA PHE A 82 -7.83 -0.71 10.07
C PHE A 82 -8.95 0.34 10.05
N GLY A 83 -8.60 1.59 10.27
CA GLY A 83 -9.58 2.69 10.34
C GLY A 83 -10.28 2.82 11.70
N HIS A 84 -10.01 1.92 12.67
CA HIS A 84 -10.55 2.06 14.01
C HIS A 84 -10.10 3.36 14.68
N GLY A 85 -10.97 3.96 15.47
CA GLY A 85 -10.65 5.16 16.24
C GLY A 85 -11.65 5.40 17.35
N LEU A 86 -11.16 6.03 18.43
CA LEU A 86 -11.98 6.42 19.56
C LEU A 86 -12.42 7.89 19.43
N SER A 87 -13.61 8.19 19.92
CA SER A 87 -14.13 9.56 20.02
C SER A 87 -14.97 9.72 21.28
N TYR A 88 -15.06 10.94 21.78
CA TYR A 88 -15.98 11.27 22.89
C TYR A 88 -17.40 11.55 22.40
N THR A 89 -17.64 11.47 21.10
CA THR A 89 -18.94 11.68 20.48
C THR A 89 -19.25 10.55 19.49
N LYS A 90 -20.47 10.52 18.92
CA LYS A 90 -20.90 9.55 17.93
C LYS A 90 -21.41 10.26 16.68
N PHE A 91 -21.24 9.63 15.54
CA PHE A 91 -21.67 10.15 14.26
C PHE A 91 -22.62 9.17 13.58
N ALA A 92 -23.64 9.71 12.92
CA ALA A 92 -24.47 8.98 11.98
C ALA A 92 -24.03 9.33 10.56
N LEU A 93 -23.89 8.32 9.71
CA LEU A 93 -23.53 8.45 8.30
C LEU A 93 -24.73 8.05 7.44
N ASP A 94 -24.99 8.81 6.39
CA ASP A 94 -26.03 8.53 5.41
C ASP A 94 -25.52 8.85 3.99
N ALA A 95 -25.73 7.93 3.03
CA ALA A 95 -25.34 8.17 1.65
C ALA A 95 -26.39 9.05 0.97
N ALA A 96 -26.12 10.34 0.84
CA ALA A 96 -27.02 11.32 0.27
C ALA A 96 -27.14 11.23 -1.25
N ALA A 97 -26.05 10.91 -1.95
CA ALA A 97 -26.02 10.73 -3.40
C ALA A 97 -24.84 9.85 -3.84
N VAL A 98 -25.01 9.12 -4.91
CA VAL A 98 -23.96 8.43 -5.65
C VAL A 98 -24.16 8.71 -7.13
N SER A 99 -23.18 9.32 -7.79
CA SER A 99 -23.23 9.70 -9.19
C SER A 99 -22.05 9.11 -9.98
N LYS A 100 -22.34 8.71 -11.21
CA LYS A 100 -21.31 8.32 -12.19
C LYS A 100 -20.86 9.60 -12.91
N GLU A 101 -19.56 9.87 -12.86
CA GLU A 101 -18.91 10.98 -13.53
C GLU A 101 -18.11 10.48 -14.74
N GLU A 102 -17.54 11.39 -15.53
CA GLU A 102 -16.71 11.04 -16.70
C GLU A 102 -15.45 10.26 -16.30
N ASP A 103 -14.86 10.61 -15.18
CA ASP A 103 -13.57 10.07 -14.70
C ASP A 103 -13.66 9.14 -13.48
N GLY A 104 -14.90 8.89 -12.98
CA GLY A 104 -15.07 8.06 -11.78
C GLY A 104 -16.49 8.06 -11.21
N ILE A 105 -16.55 7.81 -9.91
CA ILE A 105 -17.79 7.82 -9.12
C ILE A 105 -17.64 8.82 -7.99
N THR A 106 -18.59 9.74 -7.87
CA THR A 106 -18.66 10.68 -6.76
C THR A 106 -19.75 10.25 -5.78
N ILE A 107 -19.38 10.20 -4.50
CA ILE A 107 -20.25 9.81 -3.39
C ILE A 107 -20.36 10.98 -2.43
N ILE A 108 -21.58 11.44 -2.18
CA ILE A 108 -21.89 12.49 -1.20
C ILE A 108 -22.45 11.81 0.04
N ILE A 109 -21.86 12.08 1.18
CA ILE A 109 -22.19 11.46 2.46
C ILE A 109 -22.52 12.54 3.47
N ASP A 110 -23.70 12.44 4.03
CA ASP A 110 -24.13 13.26 5.14
C ASP A 110 -23.61 12.69 6.46
N VAL A 111 -22.95 13.53 7.22
CA VAL A 111 -22.38 13.18 8.53
C VAL A 111 -23.03 14.05 9.59
N LYS A 112 -23.73 13.45 10.55
CA LYS A 112 -24.37 14.14 11.67
C LYS A 112 -23.71 13.73 12.98
N ASN A 113 -23.35 14.72 13.78
CA ASN A 113 -22.93 14.45 15.16
C ASN A 113 -24.18 14.17 16.01
N VAL A 114 -24.34 12.90 16.42
CA VAL A 114 -25.48 12.42 17.25
C VAL A 114 -25.10 12.25 18.71
N GLY A 115 -23.86 12.59 19.08
CA GLY A 115 -23.38 12.53 20.46
C GLY A 115 -23.46 13.86 21.18
N LEU A 116 -22.78 13.95 22.33
CA LEU A 116 -22.89 15.09 23.26
C LEU A 116 -21.70 16.03 23.22
N CYS A 117 -20.63 15.69 22.51
CA CYS A 117 -19.42 16.49 22.43
C CYS A 117 -19.14 16.91 20.99
N ALA A 118 -18.48 18.04 20.80
CA ALA A 118 -17.99 18.43 19.48
C ALA A 118 -16.84 17.51 19.04
N GLY A 119 -16.84 17.13 17.76
CA GLY A 119 -15.82 16.22 17.23
C GLY A 119 -15.79 16.22 15.70
N ARG A 120 -14.87 15.42 15.16
CA ARG A 120 -14.70 15.16 13.72
C ARG A 120 -14.80 13.68 13.46
N GLU A 121 -15.26 13.30 12.28
CA GLU A 121 -15.26 11.90 11.83
C GLU A 121 -14.53 11.76 10.50
N VAL A 122 -13.96 10.55 10.27
CA VAL A 122 -13.37 10.15 9.00
C VAL A 122 -14.27 9.12 8.36
N VAL A 123 -14.90 9.50 7.27
CA VAL A 123 -15.69 8.59 6.45
C VAL A 123 -14.79 7.86 5.48
N GLN A 124 -14.97 6.57 5.33
CA GLN A 124 -14.14 5.70 4.52
C GLN A 124 -15.02 4.95 3.51
N ILE A 125 -14.57 4.90 2.25
CA ILE A 125 -15.25 4.14 1.20
C ILE A 125 -14.35 2.98 0.79
N TYR A 126 -14.90 1.79 0.95
CA TYR A 126 -14.30 0.54 0.53
C TYR A 126 -15.02 -0.01 -0.69
N VAL A 127 -14.29 -0.70 -1.55
CA VAL A 127 -14.87 -1.39 -2.69
C VAL A 127 -14.56 -2.88 -2.60
N SER A 128 -15.60 -3.70 -2.64
CA SER A 128 -15.51 -5.14 -2.89
C SER A 128 -15.66 -5.37 -4.37
N MET A 129 -14.63 -5.92 -4.99
CA MET A 129 -14.56 -6.20 -6.41
C MET A 129 -14.95 -7.65 -6.70
N PRO A 130 -15.51 -7.97 -7.88
CA PRO A 130 -15.88 -9.34 -8.23
C PRO A 130 -14.66 -10.25 -8.34
N ASP A 131 -14.82 -11.52 -7.96
CA ASP A 131 -13.85 -12.54 -8.28
C ASP A 131 -13.77 -12.71 -9.80
N GLY A 132 -12.55 -12.80 -10.35
CA GLY A 132 -12.33 -12.82 -11.79
C GLY A 132 -10.98 -13.41 -12.16
N LYS A 133 -10.33 -12.83 -13.17
CA LYS A 133 -9.03 -13.28 -13.68
C LYS A 133 -7.89 -12.97 -12.72
N THR A 134 -8.00 -11.84 -12.02
CA THR A 134 -7.01 -11.37 -11.06
C THR A 134 -7.47 -11.67 -9.63
N GLU A 135 -6.52 -12.01 -8.77
CA GLU A 135 -6.77 -12.15 -7.34
C GLU A 135 -7.08 -10.79 -6.73
N LYS A 136 -8.06 -10.71 -5.81
CA LYS A 136 -8.50 -9.47 -5.19
C LYS A 136 -8.81 -9.68 -3.72
N ALA A 137 -8.52 -8.68 -2.91
CA ALA A 137 -8.95 -8.66 -1.51
C ALA A 137 -10.49 -8.56 -1.41
N GLU A 138 -11.05 -8.99 -0.27
CA GLU A 138 -12.49 -8.92 0.01
C GLU A 138 -13.01 -7.48 -0.12
N ARG A 139 -12.21 -6.52 0.33
CA ARG A 139 -12.49 -5.08 0.22
C ARG A 139 -11.20 -4.26 0.21
N GLU A 140 -11.24 -3.14 -0.48
CA GLU A 140 -10.13 -2.20 -0.55
C GLU A 140 -10.60 -0.77 -0.31
N LEU A 141 -9.88 -0.03 0.54
CA LEU A 141 -10.11 1.41 0.72
C LEU A 141 -9.80 2.14 -0.59
N LYS A 142 -10.79 2.84 -1.13
CA LYS A 142 -10.65 3.61 -2.38
C LYS A 142 -10.81 5.11 -2.19
N GLY A 143 -11.34 5.53 -1.06
CA GLY A 143 -11.45 6.94 -0.74
C GLY A 143 -11.79 7.20 0.71
N PHE A 144 -11.45 8.37 1.20
CA PHE A 144 -11.85 8.83 2.53
C PHE A 144 -11.95 10.34 2.58
N ALA A 145 -12.75 10.84 3.52
CA ALA A 145 -12.85 12.27 3.80
C ALA A 145 -13.02 12.50 5.29
N LYS A 146 -12.46 13.59 5.80
CA LYS A 146 -12.59 14.00 7.21
C LYS A 146 -13.46 15.23 7.30
N THR A 147 -14.44 15.21 8.22
CA THR A 147 -15.30 16.37 8.46
C THR A 147 -14.56 17.51 9.15
N GLU A 148 -15.10 18.71 9.08
CA GLU A 148 -14.79 19.77 10.03
C GLU A 148 -15.33 19.39 11.43
N VAL A 149 -15.05 20.23 12.42
CA VAL A 149 -15.58 20.04 13.78
C VAL A 149 -17.08 20.25 13.76
N LEU A 150 -17.84 19.22 14.12
CA LEU A 150 -19.30 19.27 14.24
C LEU A 150 -19.68 19.33 15.73
N LYS A 151 -20.48 20.33 16.09
CA LYS A 151 -21.11 20.40 17.41
C LYS A 151 -22.22 19.34 17.54
N PRO A 152 -22.68 19.02 18.76
CA PRO A 152 -23.83 18.16 18.95
C PRO A 152 -25.04 18.59 18.10
N GLY A 153 -25.59 17.66 17.33
CA GLY A 153 -26.71 17.88 16.42
C GLY A 153 -26.35 18.49 15.05
N GLU A 154 -25.16 19.03 14.87
CA GLU A 154 -24.73 19.56 13.57
C GLU A 154 -24.55 18.46 12.52
N LYS A 155 -24.83 18.83 11.27
CA LYS A 155 -24.72 18.00 10.08
C LYS A 155 -23.85 18.70 9.03
N THR A 156 -23.06 17.93 8.31
CA THR A 156 -22.29 18.37 7.13
C THR A 156 -22.33 17.30 6.07
N SER A 157 -22.02 17.68 4.84
CA SER A 157 -21.83 16.69 3.76
C SER A 157 -20.37 16.67 3.36
N VAL A 158 -19.82 15.48 3.12
CA VAL A 158 -18.50 15.27 2.55
C VAL A 158 -18.65 14.60 1.18
N SER A 159 -17.77 14.97 0.26
CA SER A 159 -17.70 14.37 -1.07
C SER A 159 -16.45 13.52 -1.19
N ILE A 160 -16.60 12.29 -1.70
CA ILE A 160 -15.49 11.36 -1.97
C ILE A 160 -15.59 10.95 -3.42
N HIS A 161 -14.54 11.21 -4.18
CA HIS A 161 -14.42 10.78 -5.57
C HIS A 161 -13.52 9.55 -5.68
N ILE A 162 -13.97 8.55 -6.41
CA ILE A 162 -13.23 7.32 -6.74
C ILE A 162 -13.03 7.33 -8.25
N PRO A 163 -11.81 7.58 -8.73
CA PRO A 163 -11.52 7.56 -10.15
C PRO A 163 -11.58 6.12 -10.71
N TRP A 164 -11.76 5.95 -12.03
CA TRP A 164 -11.89 4.63 -12.64
C TRP A 164 -10.67 3.75 -12.45
N ASP A 165 -9.45 4.33 -12.41
CA ASP A 165 -8.22 3.57 -12.11
C ASP A 165 -8.26 2.92 -10.73
N GLY A 166 -8.95 3.55 -9.76
CA GLY A 166 -9.18 3.00 -8.44
C GLY A 166 -9.95 1.66 -8.44
N LEU A 167 -10.70 1.36 -9.50
CA LEU A 167 -11.43 0.10 -9.67
C LEU A 167 -10.66 -0.94 -10.48
N SER A 168 -9.52 -0.58 -11.06
CA SER A 168 -8.71 -1.47 -11.88
C SER A 168 -7.77 -2.35 -11.06
N CYS A 169 -7.47 -3.52 -11.60
CA CYS A 169 -6.45 -4.44 -11.08
C CYS A 169 -5.44 -4.73 -12.19
N TYR A 170 -4.19 -4.95 -11.81
CA TYR A 170 -3.15 -5.28 -12.77
C TYR A 170 -3.20 -6.76 -13.14
N GLU A 171 -3.33 -7.03 -14.43
CA GLU A 171 -3.27 -8.37 -14.99
C GLU A 171 -1.85 -8.60 -15.57
N GLU A 172 -1.09 -9.47 -14.91
CA GLU A 172 0.34 -9.67 -15.18
C GLU A 172 0.62 -10.26 -16.56
N LYS A 173 -0.22 -11.20 -17.02
CA LYS A 173 0.03 -11.94 -18.27
C LYS A 173 -0.04 -11.05 -19.49
N SER A 174 -0.98 -10.12 -19.51
CA SER A 174 -1.16 -9.15 -20.59
C SER A 174 -0.57 -7.78 -20.30
N SER A 175 -0.06 -7.57 -19.07
CA SER A 175 0.52 -6.31 -18.62
C SER A 175 -0.44 -5.12 -18.76
N VAL A 176 -1.68 -5.31 -18.33
CA VAL A 176 -2.73 -4.28 -18.40
C VAL A 176 -3.33 -3.99 -17.04
N TRP A 177 -3.79 -2.76 -16.86
CA TRP A 177 -4.74 -2.43 -15.81
C TRP A 177 -6.15 -2.68 -16.33
N LEU A 178 -6.89 -3.52 -15.63
CA LEU A 178 -8.16 -4.07 -16.06
C LEU A 178 -9.24 -3.80 -15.02
N ILE A 179 -10.37 -3.21 -15.44
CA ILE A 179 -11.62 -3.24 -14.67
C ILE A 179 -12.38 -4.46 -15.15
N GLU A 180 -12.48 -5.48 -14.33
CA GLU A 180 -13.09 -6.74 -14.72
C GLU A 180 -14.61 -6.66 -14.73
N LYS A 181 -15.23 -7.39 -15.63
CA LYS A 181 -16.67 -7.60 -15.65
C LYS A 181 -17.15 -8.18 -14.35
N GLY A 182 -18.30 -7.68 -13.87
CA GLY A 182 -18.98 -8.22 -12.70
C GLY A 182 -19.54 -7.15 -11.78
N ARG A 183 -19.93 -7.56 -10.59
CA ARG A 183 -20.60 -6.72 -9.62
C ARG A 183 -19.62 -6.22 -8.57
N TYR A 184 -19.49 -4.90 -8.48
CA TYR A 184 -18.72 -4.18 -7.49
C TYR A 184 -19.67 -3.67 -6.42
N LYS A 185 -19.25 -3.73 -5.15
CA LYS A 185 -20.02 -3.18 -4.03
C LYS A 185 -19.23 -2.04 -3.40
N LEU A 186 -19.80 -0.84 -3.41
CA LEU A 186 -19.26 0.31 -2.71
C LEU A 186 -19.81 0.32 -1.30
N ARG A 187 -18.93 0.33 -0.33
CA ARG A 187 -19.24 0.22 1.09
C ARG A 187 -18.75 1.45 1.84
N MET A 188 -19.61 2.04 2.63
CA MET A 188 -19.34 3.20 3.47
C MET A 188 -19.17 2.76 4.93
N GLY A 189 -18.20 3.34 5.62
CA GLY A 189 -17.97 3.04 7.03
C GLY A 189 -16.99 3.95 7.71
N THR A 190 -16.65 3.60 8.95
CA THR A 190 -15.67 4.30 9.79
C THR A 190 -14.42 3.47 10.04
N SER A 191 -14.45 2.19 9.68
CA SER A 191 -13.33 1.24 9.73
C SER A 191 -13.49 0.17 8.67
N SER A 192 -12.50 -0.71 8.49
CA SER A 192 -12.57 -1.81 7.53
C SER A 192 -13.63 -2.88 7.89
N GLU A 193 -14.02 -3.00 9.14
CA GLU A 193 -15.02 -3.97 9.59
C GLU A 193 -16.43 -3.38 9.66
N GLU A 194 -16.56 -2.13 10.09
CA GLU A 194 -17.84 -1.45 10.25
C GLU A 194 -18.23 -0.74 8.95
N THR A 195 -18.72 -1.50 7.97
CA THR A 195 -19.14 -0.97 6.68
C THR A 195 -20.53 -1.43 6.27
N VAL A 196 -21.26 -0.57 5.56
CA VAL A 196 -22.54 -0.89 4.92
C VAL A 196 -22.43 -0.72 3.40
N CYS A 197 -23.07 -1.60 2.63
CA CYS A 197 -23.14 -1.45 1.18
C CYS A 197 -24.12 -0.34 0.82
N ILE A 198 -23.63 0.68 0.13
CA ILE A 198 -24.44 1.84 -0.29
C ILE A 198 -24.77 1.80 -1.77
N CYS A 199 -23.90 1.20 -2.59
CA CYS A 199 -24.09 1.15 -4.03
C CYS A 199 -23.59 -0.16 -4.62
N GLU A 200 -24.34 -0.73 -5.56
CA GLU A 200 -23.84 -1.75 -6.49
C GLU A 200 -23.55 -1.12 -7.84
N LEU A 201 -22.38 -1.46 -8.39
CA LEU A 201 -21.97 -1.10 -9.72
C LEU A 201 -21.83 -2.37 -10.56
N ASP A 202 -22.67 -2.54 -11.57
CA ASP A 202 -22.60 -3.65 -12.51
C ASP A 202 -21.72 -3.24 -13.71
N VAL A 203 -20.57 -3.90 -13.87
CA VAL A 203 -19.65 -3.73 -15.01
C VAL A 203 -20.00 -4.80 -16.05
N SER A 204 -20.43 -4.36 -17.22
CA SER A 204 -20.98 -5.25 -18.25
C SER A 204 -19.95 -6.07 -19.01
N GLU A 205 -18.71 -5.58 -19.09
CA GLU A 205 -17.60 -6.17 -19.86
C GLU A 205 -16.26 -5.84 -19.23
N ASP A 206 -15.22 -6.58 -19.58
CA ASP A 206 -13.84 -6.26 -19.18
C ASP A 206 -13.37 -4.99 -19.89
N ILE A 207 -12.88 -4.01 -19.13
CA ILE A 207 -12.43 -2.72 -19.62
C ILE A 207 -10.94 -2.57 -19.38
N ILE A 208 -10.15 -2.51 -20.45
CA ILE A 208 -8.71 -2.21 -20.36
C ILE A 208 -8.57 -0.71 -20.13
N TYR A 209 -8.15 -0.36 -18.89
CA TYR A 209 -7.95 1.02 -18.49
C TYR A 209 -6.60 1.57 -18.97
N SER A 210 -5.54 0.78 -18.86
CA SER A 210 -4.19 1.19 -19.26
C SER A 210 -3.34 -0.02 -19.68
N ILE A 211 -2.47 0.17 -20.66
CA ILE A 211 -1.52 -0.84 -21.13
C ILE A 211 -0.14 -0.46 -20.64
N CYS A 212 0.54 -1.41 -19.98
CA CYS A 212 1.87 -1.21 -19.43
C CYS A 212 2.91 -2.02 -20.19
N ARG A 213 4.19 -1.66 -20.02
CA ARG A 213 5.31 -2.55 -20.36
C ARG A 213 5.70 -3.32 -19.13
N SER A 214 5.82 -4.64 -19.24
CA SER A 214 6.51 -5.43 -18.22
C SER A 214 8.00 -5.05 -18.24
N ALA A 215 8.40 -4.22 -17.29
CA ALA A 215 9.79 -3.76 -17.16
C ALA A 215 10.63 -4.73 -16.33
N LEU A 216 9.99 -5.51 -15.47
CA LEU A 216 10.64 -6.50 -14.62
C LEU A 216 10.30 -7.88 -15.19
N GLY A 217 11.32 -8.56 -15.74
CA GLY A 217 11.15 -9.94 -16.15
C GLY A 217 10.82 -10.80 -14.92
N LEU A 218 9.63 -11.39 -14.89
CA LEU A 218 9.14 -12.26 -13.81
C LEU A 218 9.94 -13.58 -13.65
N LYS A 219 11.11 -13.68 -14.27
CA LYS A 219 11.93 -14.90 -14.18
C LYS A 219 12.50 -15.19 -12.80
N ALA A 220 12.55 -14.20 -11.91
CA ALA A 220 13.40 -14.31 -10.74
C ALA A 220 12.73 -14.93 -9.51
N CYS A 221 11.42 -14.92 -9.38
CA CYS A 221 10.84 -15.18 -8.07
C CYS A 221 10.05 -16.48 -7.95
N ASN A 222 9.88 -17.28 -9.01
CA ASN A 222 8.92 -18.36 -8.88
C ASN A 222 9.30 -19.65 -9.64
N ASP A 223 10.36 -20.30 -9.21
CA ASP A 223 10.63 -21.70 -9.59
C ASP A 223 9.65 -22.68 -8.90
N GLY A 224 8.46 -22.21 -8.51
CA GLY A 224 7.43 -23.00 -7.82
C GLY A 224 7.68 -23.22 -6.32
N LYS A 225 8.73 -22.63 -5.75
CA LYS A 225 9.09 -22.79 -4.34
C LYS A 225 8.32 -21.85 -3.40
N LEU A 226 7.84 -20.71 -3.91
CA LEU A 226 7.01 -19.78 -3.15
C LEU A 226 5.55 -19.94 -3.54
N THR A 227 4.72 -20.31 -2.58
CA THR A 227 3.27 -20.39 -2.75
C THR A 227 2.65 -19.17 -2.07
N PHE A 228 2.02 -18.31 -2.87
CA PHE A 228 1.26 -17.16 -2.36
C PHE A 228 -0.11 -17.56 -1.84
N LEU A 229 -0.61 -16.83 -0.86
CA LEU A 229 -1.95 -17.03 -0.34
C LEU A 229 -2.99 -16.69 -1.41
N LYS A 230 -4.07 -17.49 -1.46
CA LYS A 230 -5.23 -17.25 -2.35
C LYS A 230 -6.52 -17.50 -1.59
N LYS A 231 -7.54 -16.66 -1.85
CA LYS A 231 -8.87 -16.84 -1.24
C LYS A 231 -9.46 -18.22 -1.52
N ASN A 232 -9.22 -18.77 -2.69
CA ASN A 232 -9.75 -20.08 -3.09
C ASN A 232 -9.23 -21.25 -2.23
N CYS A 233 -8.10 -21.09 -1.53
CA CYS A 233 -7.61 -22.08 -0.59
C CYS A 233 -8.51 -22.26 0.64
N LEU A 234 -9.48 -21.39 0.86
CA LEU A 234 -10.42 -21.47 1.98
C LEU A 234 -11.72 -22.22 1.63
N LYS A 235 -11.97 -22.52 0.36
CA LYS A 235 -13.24 -23.18 -0.05
C LYS A 235 -13.40 -24.59 0.51
N ASP A 236 -12.29 -25.21 0.93
CA ASP A 236 -12.27 -26.58 1.50
C ASP A 236 -12.22 -26.60 3.05
N GLN A 237 -12.16 -25.44 3.71
CA GLN A 237 -12.32 -25.38 5.15
C GLN A 237 -13.75 -24.98 5.47
N GLU A 238 -14.51 -25.86 6.15
CA GLU A 238 -15.81 -25.53 6.74
C GLU A 238 -15.61 -24.32 7.68
N LEU A 239 -15.92 -23.13 7.17
CA LEU A 239 -15.92 -21.91 7.98
C LEU A 239 -17.10 -22.00 8.94
N PRO A 240 -16.90 -21.68 10.23
CA PRO A 240 -18.01 -21.60 11.17
C PRO A 240 -19.05 -20.64 10.58
N SER A 241 -20.29 -21.13 10.41
CA SER A 241 -21.39 -20.38 9.84
C SER A 241 -21.76 -19.12 10.65
N ASP A 242 -21.24 -19.02 11.86
CA ASP A 242 -21.63 -18.03 12.85
C ASP A 242 -20.65 -16.85 13.00
N ALA A 243 -19.48 -16.88 12.31
CA ALA A 243 -18.49 -15.81 12.35
C ALA A 243 -18.79 -14.64 11.40
N CYS A 244 -19.82 -14.74 10.59
CA CYS A 244 -20.36 -13.62 9.86
C CYS A 244 -21.50 -13.03 10.70
N GLY A 245 -21.30 -11.88 11.28
CA GLY A 245 -22.44 -11.00 11.56
C GLY A 245 -23.29 -10.99 10.29
N GLY A 246 -24.52 -11.51 10.40
CA GLY A 246 -25.41 -11.97 9.34
C GLY A 246 -25.12 -11.36 7.98
N VAL A 247 -25.11 -12.22 6.96
CA VAL A 247 -25.33 -11.78 5.58
C VAL A 247 -26.75 -11.19 5.56
N CYS A 248 -26.90 -9.95 6.03
CA CYS A 248 -28.02 -9.14 5.61
C CYS A 248 -27.91 -9.12 4.09
N GLU A 249 -28.91 -9.57 3.38
CA GLU A 249 -29.09 -9.22 1.98
C GLU A 249 -29.07 -7.71 1.95
N GLU A 250 -27.85 -7.17 1.72
CA GLU A 250 -27.63 -5.74 1.66
C GLU A 250 -28.39 -5.26 0.44
N ASN A 251 -29.54 -4.64 0.65
CA ASN A 251 -30.27 -4.00 -0.43
C ASN A 251 -29.64 -2.61 -0.62
N PRO A 252 -28.75 -2.44 -1.58
CA PRO A 252 -28.03 -1.18 -1.75
C PRO A 252 -29.01 -0.08 -2.15
N MET A 253 -28.77 1.12 -1.61
CA MET A 253 -29.59 2.30 -1.89
C MET A 253 -29.45 2.74 -3.35
N TYR A 254 -28.27 2.55 -3.94
CA TYR A 254 -27.95 2.99 -5.29
C TYR A 254 -27.54 1.81 -6.17
N LYS A 255 -27.87 1.89 -7.47
CA LYS A 255 -27.41 0.95 -8.50
C LYS A 255 -26.91 1.73 -9.71
N LEU A 256 -25.70 1.40 -10.13
CA LEU A 256 -25.05 1.99 -11.29
C LEU A 256 -24.65 0.90 -12.28
N THR A 257 -24.45 1.30 -13.54
CA THR A 257 -23.91 0.43 -14.58
C THR A 257 -22.69 1.09 -15.22
N LEU A 258 -21.69 0.30 -15.58
CA LEU A 258 -20.48 0.73 -16.26
C LEU A 258 -20.24 -0.13 -17.49
N SER A 259 -19.89 0.51 -18.59
CA SER A 259 -19.50 -0.13 -19.85
C SER A 259 -18.21 0.48 -20.41
N GLY A 260 -17.59 -0.16 -21.37
CA GLY A 260 -16.36 0.34 -21.99
C GLY A 260 -16.47 1.72 -22.62
N ILE A 261 -17.69 2.16 -22.98
CA ILE A 261 -17.95 3.50 -23.53
C ILE A 261 -17.84 4.58 -22.45
N ASP A 262 -18.12 4.23 -21.18
CA ASP A 262 -18.12 5.16 -20.07
C ASP A 262 -16.69 5.49 -19.58
N VAL A 263 -15.73 4.62 -19.86
CA VAL A 263 -14.35 4.75 -19.36
C VAL A 263 -13.44 5.16 -20.50
N LYS A 264 -12.84 6.33 -20.40
CA LYS A 264 -11.76 6.72 -21.30
C LYS A 264 -10.47 6.05 -20.82
N PRO A 265 -9.86 5.15 -21.65
CA PRO A 265 -8.57 4.59 -21.30
C PRO A 265 -7.56 5.71 -21.05
N GLU A 266 -6.75 5.56 -20.03
CA GLU A 266 -5.61 6.45 -19.82
C GLU A 266 -4.71 6.34 -21.05
N LYS A 267 -4.82 7.30 -21.95
CA LYS A 267 -3.78 7.53 -22.95
C LYS A 267 -2.59 8.07 -22.15
N ARG A 268 -1.78 7.17 -21.64
CA ARG A 268 -0.39 7.57 -21.44
C ARG A 268 0.14 7.88 -22.83
N GLU A 269 0.03 9.14 -23.23
CA GLU A 269 0.97 9.66 -24.21
C GLU A 269 2.30 9.12 -23.71
N ALA A 270 2.98 8.33 -24.54
CA ALA A 270 4.36 7.94 -24.26
C ALA A 270 5.03 9.26 -23.92
N GLY A 271 5.09 9.54 -22.64
CA GLY A 271 5.29 10.87 -22.13
C GLY A 271 6.49 11.36 -22.85
N GLN A 272 6.47 12.58 -23.31
CA GLN A 272 7.69 13.18 -23.84
C GLN A 272 8.75 12.72 -22.87
N GLY A 273 9.40 11.63 -23.26
CA GLY A 273 10.03 10.71 -22.34
C GLY A 273 10.90 11.61 -21.51
N ARG A 274 10.68 11.65 -20.17
CA ARG A 274 11.69 12.28 -19.33
C ARG A 274 12.95 11.82 -19.97
N GLN A 275 13.73 12.74 -20.54
CA GLN A 275 14.89 12.36 -21.34
C GLN A 275 15.60 11.37 -20.46
N VAL A 276 15.47 10.08 -20.82
CA VAL A 276 16.14 9.02 -20.06
C VAL A 276 17.57 9.41 -20.25
N ARG A 277 18.19 9.87 -19.17
CA ARG A 277 19.57 10.31 -19.22
C ARG A 277 20.34 9.16 -19.81
N ASP A 278 21.12 9.43 -20.82
CA ASP A 278 22.06 8.46 -21.34
C ASP A 278 23.16 8.27 -20.30
N PHE A 279 23.32 7.05 -19.83
CA PHE A 279 24.35 6.66 -18.86
C PHE A 279 25.55 5.99 -19.53
N SER A 280 25.62 5.96 -20.86
CA SER A 280 26.72 5.31 -21.60
C SER A 280 28.09 5.95 -21.33
N ASP A 281 28.11 7.19 -20.87
CA ASP A 281 29.32 7.95 -20.54
C ASP A 281 29.71 7.86 -19.04
N PHE A 282 29.02 7.02 -18.25
CA PHE A 282 29.32 6.82 -16.84
C PHE A 282 30.26 5.63 -16.64
N THR A 283 31.18 5.75 -15.68
CA THR A 283 31.94 4.58 -15.24
C THR A 283 31.09 3.66 -14.38
N GLU A 284 31.53 2.40 -14.22
CA GLU A 284 30.84 1.44 -13.35
C GLU A 284 30.79 1.94 -11.91
N GLU A 285 31.86 2.58 -11.42
CA GLU A 285 31.91 3.16 -10.08
C GLU A 285 30.92 4.31 -9.92
N GLN A 286 30.77 5.17 -10.93
CA GLN A 286 29.78 6.24 -10.92
C GLN A 286 28.36 5.69 -10.92
N LEU A 287 28.07 4.65 -11.69
CA LEU A 287 26.76 3.99 -11.68
C LEU A 287 26.49 3.30 -10.35
N ALA A 288 27.47 2.60 -9.79
CA ALA A 288 27.35 2.00 -8.47
C ALA A 288 27.08 3.05 -7.38
N ALA A 289 27.76 4.19 -7.44
CA ALA A 289 27.58 5.29 -6.49
C ALA A 289 26.18 5.88 -6.52
N LEU A 290 25.48 5.88 -7.66
CA LEU A 290 24.09 6.35 -7.77
C LEU A 290 23.10 5.40 -7.08
N LEU A 291 23.45 4.14 -6.93
CA LEU A 291 22.59 3.12 -6.31
C LEU A 291 22.80 3.00 -4.78
N VAL A 292 23.89 3.56 -4.26
CA VAL A 292 24.27 3.43 -2.85
C VAL A 292 24.11 4.77 -2.14
N GLY A 293 23.32 4.77 -1.06
CA GLY A 293 23.27 5.90 -0.13
C GLY A 293 24.46 5.83 0.83
N PHE A 294 25.18 6.95 1.01
CA PHE A 294 26.27 7.05 1.96
C PHE A 294 25.82 7.75 3.23
N GLY A 295 26.15 7.15 4.38
CA GLY A 295 25.96 7.80 5.67
C GLY A 295 27.16 8.72 5.98
N PRO A 296 26.96 10.04 6.11
CA PRO A 296 28.04 10.92 6.51
C PRO A 296 28.37 10.69 7.98
N GLY A 297 29.61 10.36 8.24
CA GLY A 297 30.20 10.44 9.57
C GLY A 297 30.01 9.26 10.51
N ILE A 298 29.47 8.13 10.05
CA ILE A 298 29.72 6.88 10.75
C ILE A 298 30.91 6.24 10.05
N PRO A 299 32.09 6.26 10.65
CA PRO A 299 33.20 5.43 10.18
C PRO A 299 32.82 3.98 10.49
N PHE A 300 32.07 3.33 9.63
CA PHE A 300 32.21 1.90 9.51
C PHE A 300 33.61 1.68 9.00
N ALA A 301 34.53 1.50 9.98
CA ALA A 301 35.91 1.26 9.73
C ALA A 301 36.04 0.20 8.64
N GLY A 302 36.53 0.59 7.48
CA GLY A 302 36.83 -0.27 6.36
C GLY A 302 35.89 -0.25 5.16
N PHE A 303 34.68 0.37 5.24
CA PHE A 303 33.75 0.41 4.12
C PHE A 303 33.65 1.77 3.42
N LEU A 304 34.00 2.82 4.10
CA LEU A 304 34.19 4.11 3.51
C LEU A 304 35.71 4.28 3.29
N ASP A 305 36.21 3.46 2.41
CA ASP A 305 37.44 3.89 1.77
C ASP A 305 37.12 5.24 1.14
N THR A 306 37.97 6.16 1.48
CA THR A 306 38.00 7.55 1.12
C THR A 306 37.93 7.83 -0.39
N THR A 307 37.44 6.92 -1.18
CA THR A 307 37.36 6.99 -2.64
C THR A 307 36.38 8.06 -3.14
N PHE A 308 35.43 8.53 -2.30
CA PHE A 308 34.47 9.56 -2.71
C PHE A 308 34.30 10.75 -1.74
N PRO A 309 35.29 11.17 -0.95
CA PRO A 309 35.13 12.31 -0.03
C PRO A 309 34.84 13.63 -0.77
N GLU A 310 35.27 13.73 -2.04
CA GLU A 310 35.06 14.91 -2.87
C GLU A 310 33.71 14.95 -3.59
N THR A 311 32.90 13.89 -3.51
CA THR A 311 31.66 13.76 -4.25
C THR A 311 30.43 14.15 -3.43
N ILE A 312 30.51 14.17 -2.11
CA ILE A 312 29.44 14.60 -1.23
C ILE A 312 29.66 16.06 -0.85
N CYS A 313 29.05 16.95 -1.62
CA CYS A 313 29.22 18.39 -1.45
C CYS A 313 27.86 19.09 -1.51
N ASP A 314 27.79 20.27 -0.89
CA ASP A 314 26.69 21.19 -1.10
C ASP A 314 26.69 21.74 -2.55
N LYS A 315 25.69 22.60 -2.87
CA LYS A 315 25.57 23.23 -4.21
C LYS A 315 26.72 24.17 -4.55
N GLU A 316 27.42 24.66 -3.57
CA GLU A 316 28.63 25.50 -3.71
C GLU A 316 29.89 24.68 -3.87
N GLY A 317 29.80 23.34 -3.76
CA GLY A 317 30.93 22.40 -3.91
C GLY A 317 31.74 22.19 -2.64
N LYS A 318 31.25 22.62 -1.48
CA LYS A 318 31.86 22.37 -0.18
C LYS A 318 31.54 20.95 0.27
N PRO A 319 32.54 20.16 0.74
CA PRO A 319 32.26 18.85 1.30
C PRO A 319 31.28 18.91 2.45
N LEU A 320 30.25 18.05 2.43
CA LEU A 320 29.30 17.93 3.51
C LEU A 320 29.88 17.07 4.63
N THR A 321 29.71 17.55 5.86
CA THR A 321 30.04 16.80 7.08
C THR A 321 28.76 16.34 7.78
N CYS A 322 28.87 15.48 8.78
CA CYS A 322 27.74 15.01 9.58
C CYS A 322 26.95 16.15 10.27
N ASN A 323 27.53 17.33 10.38
CA ASN A 323 26.90 18.50 10.99
C ASN A 323 26.15 19.40 9.99
N ASP A 324 26.32 19.15 8.69
CA ASP A 324 25.75 19.99 7.61
C ASP A 324 24.41 19.44 7.09
N HIS A 325 23.76 18.53 7.83
CA HIS A 325 22.51 17.91 7.41
C HIS A 325 21.29 18.72 7.85
N PRO A 326 20.24 18.74 7.01
CA PRO A 326 18.94 19.26 7.45
C PRO A 326 18.41 18.53 8.68
N ALA A 327 17.66 19.22 9.53
CA ALA A 327 16.98 18.59 10.66
C ALA A 327 16.07 17.44 10.18
N GLY A 328 16.09 16.33 10.91
CA GLY A 328 15.30 15.13 10.56
C GLY A 328 15.93 14.22 9.51
N HIS A 329 17.13 14.52 9.06
CA HIS A 329 17.88 13.71 8.11
C HIS A 329 18.52 12.49 8.80
N ASN A 330 18.43 11.31 8.18
CA ASN A 330 18.99 10.07 8.73
C ASN A 330 20.51 9.88 8.50
N GLY A 331 21.14 10.85 7.85
CA GLY A 331 22.56 10.79 7.56
C GLY A 331 22.94 10.13 6.23
N TYR A 332 22.00 9.60 5.46
CA TYR A 332 22.28 8.99 4.16
C TYR A 332 22.09 9.99 3.03
N VAL A 333 23.08 10.03 2.12
CA VAL A 333 23.04 10.87 0.92
C VAL A 333 23.54 10.08 -0.29
N SER A 334 23.06 10.39 -1.49
CA SER A 334 23.71 9.93 -2.71
C SER A 334 24.91 10.83 -3.01
N PRO A 335 26.01 10.31 -3.57
CA PRO A 335 27.13 11.15 -3.97
C PRO A 335 26.74 12.08 -5.12
N ALA A 336 27.35 13.25 -5.17
CA ALA A 336 27.28 14.11 -6.34
C ALA A 336 28.31 13.62 -7.39
N ILE A 337 27.91 13.63 -8.67
CA ILE A 337 28.78 13.36 -9.79
C ILE A 337 28.85 14.65 -10.61
N LYS A 338 29.78 15.54 -10.23
CA LYS A 338 29.83 16.94 -10.71
C LYS A 338 30.06 17.06 -12.21
N ASP A 339 30.95 16.26 -12.77
CA ASP A 339 31.22 16.20 -14.20
C ASP A 339 30.04 15.75 -15.04
N LYS A 340 29.07 15.07 -14.39
CA LYS A 340 27.83 14.61 -14.98
C LYS A 340 26.63 15.50 -14.61
N GLY A 341 26.83 16.56 -13.83
CA GLY A 341 25.75 17.45 -13.37
C GLY A 341 24.74 16.78 -12.46
N ILE A 342 25.14 15.77 -11.71
CA ILE A 342 24.31 15.09 -10.71
C ILE A 342 24.60 15.65 -9.34
N HIS A 343 23.55 16.13 -8.66
CA HIS A 343 23.62 16.64 -7.28
C HIS A 343 23.33 15.51 -6.29
N SER A 344 23.89 15.65 -5.08
CA SER A 344 23.53 14.78 -3.95
C SER A 344 22.06 14.87 -3.60
N VAL A 345 21.47 13.72 -3.30
CA VAL A 345 20.10 13.60 -2.79
C VAL A 345 20.18 13.15 -1.34
N PHE A 346 19.48 13.85 -0.46
CA PHE A 346 19.36 13.50 0.95
C PHE A 346 18.18 12.53 1.14
N TYR A 347 18.43 11.44 1.87
CA TYR A 347 17.40 10.50 2.26
C TYR A 347 16.94 10.80 3.67
N MET A 348 15.62 10.88 3.87
CA MET A 348 14.99 11.15 5.15
C MET A 348 14.42 9.86 5.73
N ASP A 349 14.52 9.69 7.04
CA ASP A 349 13.84 8.61 7.74
C ASP A 349 12.35 8.91 7.81
N GLY A 350 11.53 8.20 7.08
CA GLY A 350 10.06 8.20 7.11
C GLY A 350 9.39 9.23 8.03
N PRO A 351 8.44 8.83 8.89
CA PRO A 351 7.74 9.77 9.77
C PRO A 351 8.61 10.45 10.83
N ALA A 352 9.73 9.84 11.20
CA ALA A 352 10.66 10.39 12.19
C ALA A 352 11.57 11.48 11.61
N GLY A 353 11.75 11.52 10.29
CA GLY A 353 12.63 12.45 9.60
C GLY A 353 11.95 13.71 9.07
N ILE A 354 10.62 13.79 9.15
CA ILE A 354 9.83 14.95 8.71
C ILE A 354 9.23 15.60 9.96
N GLY A 355 10.04 16.38 10.62
CA GLY A 355 9.66 17.17 11.79
C GLY A 355 9.34 18.61 11.43
#